data_c4cc0ddb790e26d7927c61f80e4bbfd9
#
_entry.id   c4cc0ddb790e26d7927c61f80e4bbfd9
#
_cell.length_a   1.000
_cell.length_b   1.000
_cell.length_c   1.000
_cell.angle_alpha   90.00
_cell.angle_beta   90.00
_cell.angle_gamma   90.00
#
_symmetry.space_group_name_H-M   'P 1'
#
loop_
_entity.id
_entity.type
_entity.pdbx_description
1 polymer ?
#
loop_
_entity_poly.entity_id
_entity_poly.type
_entity_poly.pdbx_seq_one_letter_code
_entity_poly.pdbx_strand_id
1 'polypeptide(L)'
;QEQAAARGLGIEARFLTLDGRPLDPGSLSQGTDFRARVRVVNNSGRDLDNLALTQVIPSGWQITDSRLAGDEQAAPLDYRDIRDDRVLSYFSLAAGEAREYTLGLNATFAGRFYLPGWQVEAMYQGDTRARNKGQWVEVIRD
;
A
#
# COMPACT_ATOMS: atom_id res chain seq x y z
N GLN A 1 -14.94 -11.54 -1.10
CA GLN A 1 -13.82 -10.71 -1.53
C GLN A 1 -14.13 -9.24 -1.26
N GLU A 2 -13.09 -8.53 -0.91
CA GLU A 2 -13.22 -7.11 -0.67
C GLU A 2 -13.35 -6.36 -1.98
N GLN A 3 -14.25 -5.41 -1.99
CA GLN A 3 -14.44 -4.54 -3.13
C GLN A 3 -13.80 -3.19 -2.86
N ALA A 4 -13.41 -2.50 -3.92
CA ALA A 4 -12.92 -1.15 -3.80
C ALA A 4 -14.02 -0.22 -3.31
N ALA A 5 -13.65 0.76 -2.49
CA ALA A 5 -14.57 1.76 -1.98
C ALA A 5 -13.81 3.06 -1.76
N ALA A 6 -14.49 4.20 -1.94
CA ALA A 6 -13.88 5.51 -1.74
C ALA A 6 -14.92 6.50 -1.26
N ARG A 7 -14.55 7.27 -0.24
CA ARG A 7 -15.43 8.30 0.32
C ARG A 7 -14.55 9.43 0.88
N GLY A 8 -14.39 10.48 0.10
CA GLY A 8 -13.55 11.61 0.47
C GLY A 8 -12.07 11.40 0.32
N LEU A 9 -11.64 10.17 0.10
CA LEU A 9 -10.25 9.81 -0.15
C LEU A 9 -10.20 8.89 -1.36
N GLY A 10 -9.08 8.90 -2.08
CA GLY A 10 -8.81 7.93 -3.14
C GLY A 10 -7.57 7.14 -2.79
N ILE A 11 -7.51 5.89 -3.21
CA ILE A 11 -6.34 5.05 -3.01
C ILE A 11 -6.11 4.21 -4.26
N GLU A 12 -4.85 4.12 -4.68
CA GLU A 12 -4.47 3.34 -5.85
C GLU A 12 -3.19 2.62 -5.53
N ALA A 13 -3.14 1.33 -5.84
CA ALA A 13 -1.94 0.52 -5.61
C ALA A 13 -1.43 0.00 -6.94
N ARG A 14 -0.12 0.03 -7.10
CA ARG A 14 0.57 -0.50 -8.29
C ARG A 14 1.71 -1.38 -7.84
N PHE A 15 1.92 -2.47 -8.57
CA PHE A 15 3.07 -3.34 -8.35
C PHE A 15 4.00 -3.19 -9.54
N LEU A 16 5.29 -3.14 -9.24
CA LEU A 16 6.30 -2.77 -10.23
C LEU A 16 7.51 -3.68 -10.10
N THR A 17 8.17 -3.93 -11.23
CA THR A 17 9.50 -4.55 -11.22
C THR A 17 10.49 -3.54 -10.63
N LEU A 18 11.70 -3.99 -10.36
CA LEU A 18 12.72 -3.10 -9.78
C LEU A 18 13.09 -1.97 -10.75
N ASP A 19 12.92 -2.18 -12.06
CA ASP A 19 13.18 -1.14 -13.05
C ASP A 19 11.93 -0.33 -13.41
N GLY A 20 10.85 -0.47 -12.61
CA GLY A 20 9.71 0.42 -12.71
C GLY A 20 8.63 0.02 -13.71
N ARG A 21 8.69 -1.19 -14.26
CA ARG A 21 7.65 -1.66 -15.18
C ARG A 21 6.49 -2.28 -14.43
N PRO A 22 5.26 -2.19 -14.96
CA PRO A 22 4.11 -2.82 -14.32
C PRO A 22 4.32 -4.33 -14.15
N LEU A 23 3.84 -4.85 -13.03
CA LEU A 23 3.98 -6.26 -12.67
C LEU A 23 2.66 -6.73 -12.07
N ASP A 24 2.22 -7.92 -12.50
CA ASP A 24 1.01 -8.52 -11.94
C ASP A 24 1.39 -9.40 -10.74
N PRO A 25 0.98 -9.04 -9.52
CA PRO A 25 1.36 -9.82 -8.35
C PRO A 25 0.56 -11.12 -8.20
N GLY A 26 -0.40 -11.36 -9.11
CA GLY A 26 -1.22 -12.56 -9.04
C GLY A 26 -0.43 -13.85 -9.20
N SER A 27 0.75 -13.78 -9.83
CA SER A 27 1.58 -14.96 -10.05
C SER A 27 3.04 -14.50 -10.16
N LEU A 28 3.85 -14.87 -9.17
CA LEU A 28 5.26 -14.48 -9.12
C LEU A 28 6.11 -15.70 -8.85
N SER A 29 7.25 -15.78 -9.52
CA SER A 29 8.24 -16.82 -9.20
C SER A 29 8.84 -16.56 -7.83
N GLN A 30 9.04 -17.63 -7.08
CA GLN A 30 9.68 -17.55 -5.77
C GLN A 30 11.05 -16.88 -5.89
N GLY A 31 11.32 -15.94 -5.00
CA GLY A 31 12.56 -15.19 -5.00
C GLY A 31 12.50 -13.87 -5.75
N THR A 32 11.37 -13.55 -6.39
CA THR A 32 11.23 -12.30 -7.13
C THR A 32 11.23 -11.10 -6.20
N ASP A 33 12.11 -10.13 -6.48
CA ASP A 33 12.06 -8.82 -5.83
C ASP A 33 11.18 -7.89 -6.64
N PHE A 34 10.36 -7.13 -5.97
CA PHE A 34 9.46 -6.19 -6.63
C PHE A 34 9.10 -5.06 -5.71
N ARG A 35 8.34 -4.11 -6.20
CA ARG A 35 7.92 -2.94 -5.43
C ARG A 35 6.42 -2.76 -5.48
N ALA A 36 5.89 -2.22 -4.41
CA ALA A 36 4.49 -1.81 -4.35
C ALA A 36 4.46 -0.31 -4.11
N ARG A 37 3.68 0.40 -4.92
CA ARG A 37 3.51 1.84 -4.79
C ARG A 37 2.04 2.13 -4.52
N VAL A 38 1.77 2.87 -3.45
CA VAL A 38 0.42 3.28 -3.12
C VAL A 38 0.34 4.79 -3.24
N ARG A 39 -0.74 5.27 -3.86
CA ARG A 39 -1.02 6.70 -3.99
C ARG A 39 -2.32 6.99 -3.27
N VAL A 40 -2.28 7.96 -2.37
CA VAL A 40 -3.45 8.40 -1.61
C VAL A 40 -3.74 9.85 -1.99
N VAL A 41 -4.98 10.16 -2.28
CA VAL A 41 -5.38 11.53 -2.63
C VAL A 41 -6.53 11.97 -1.73
N ASN A 42 -6.46 13.22 -1.27
CA ASN A 42 -7.51 13.81 -0.44
C ASN A 42 -8.51 14.53 -1.33
N ASN A 43 -9.67 13.91 -1.52
CA ASN A 43 -10.76 14.44 -2.35
C ASN A 43 -11.89 15.02 -1.49
N SER A 44 -11.65 15.24 -0.19
CA SER A 44 -12.73 15.65 0.73
C SER A 44 -13.07 17.13 0.61
N GLY A 45 -12.20 17.93 0.00
CA GLY A 45 -12.40 19.38 -0.08
C GLY A 45 -11.92 20.13 1.15
N ARG A 46 -11.33 19.43 2.12
CA ARG A 46 -10.80 20.07 3.33
C ARG A 46 -9.51 19.37 3.75
N ASP A 47 -8.72 20.03 4.56
CA ASP A 47 -7.48 19.44 5.07
C ASP A 47 -7.83 18.30 6.01
N LEU A 48 -7.10 17.20 5.89
CA LEU A 48 -7.29 16.03 6.75
C LEU A 48 -6.01 15.76 7.52
N ASP A 49 -6.12 15.79 8.83
CA ASP A 49 -5.06 15.37 9.74
C ASP A 49 -5.36 13.95 10.16
N ASN A 50 -4.36 13.25 10.67
CA ASN A 50 -4.56 11.93 11.29
C ASN A 50 -5.13 10.89 10.31
N LEU A 51 -4.55 10.83 9.12
CA LEU A 51 -4.86 9.75 8.18
C LEU A 51 -4.07 8.51 8.57
N ALA A 52 -4.71 7.35 8.49
CA ALA A 52 -4.09 6.06 8.79
C ALA A 52 -4.18 5.19 7.56
N LEU A 53 -3.03 4.83 7.00
CA LEU A 53 -2.91 3.91 5.87
C LEU A 53 -2.47 2.55 6.38
N THR A 54 -3.24 1.52 6.07
CA THR A 54 -2.93 0.15 6.48
C THR A 54 -2.65 -0.69 5.23
N GLN A 55 -1.44 -1.25 5.17
CA GLN A 55 -1.01 -2.12 4.08
C GLN A 55 -0.71 -3.50 4.66
N VAL A 56 -1.63 -4.44 4.49
CA VAL A 56 -1.43 -5.82 4.94
C VAL A 56 -0.65 -6.55 3.87
N ILE A 57 0.40 -7.27 4.27
CA ILE A 57 1.29 -7.99 3.38
C ILE A 57 1.01 -9.48 3.52
N PRO A 58 0.74 -10.19 2.42
CA PRO A 58 0.50 -11.64 2.50
C PRO A 58 1.68 -12.37 3.11
N SER A 59 1.43 -13.48 3.79
CA SER A 59 2.48 -14.21 4.48
C SER A 59 3.53 -14.82 3.54
N GLY A 60 3.22 -14.92 2.25
CA GLY A 60 4.20 -15.40 1.25
C GLY A 60 5.22 -14.36 0.84
N TRP A 61 5.00 -13.10 1.18
CA TRP A 61 5.91 -12.01 0.82
C TRP A 61 6.63 -11.48 2.05
N GLN A 62 7.80 -10.90 1.83
CA GLN A 62 8.55 -10.21 2.89
C GLN A 62 8.82 -8.78 2.48
N ILE A 63 8.78 -7.88 3.45
CA ILE A 63 9.14 -6.49 3.24
C ILE A 63 10.66 -6.41 3.27
N THR A 64 11.26 -5.96 2.16
CA THR A 64 12.71 -5.85 2.05
C THR A 64 13.17 -4.42 2.27
N ASP A 65 12.32 -3.44 1.95
CA ASP A 65 12.67 -2.04 2.13
C ASP A 65 11.38 -1.24 2.31
N SER A 66 11.29 -0.52 3.41
CA SER A 66 10.15 0.33 3.70
C SER A 66 10.43 1.81 3.44
N ARG A 67 11.65 2.13 2.99
CA ARG A 67 12.07 3.50 2.75
C ARG A 67 12.83 3.58 1.44
N LEU A 68 12.12 3.64 0.34
CA LEU A 68 12.77 3.83 -0.94
C LEU A 68 12.95 5.32 -1.20
N ALA A 69 13.90 5.64 -2.07
CA ALA A 69 14.32 7.02 -2.30
C ALA A 69 13.17 7.96 -2.63
N GLY A 70 12.16 7.48 -3.33
CA GLY A 70 11.02 8.30 -3.68
C GLY A 70 10.18 8.74 -2.48
N ASP A 71 10.16 7.94 -1.43
CA ASP A 71 9.37 8.23 -0.24
C ASP A 71 9.96 9.38 0.58
N GLU A 72 11.27 9.48 0.57
CA GLU A 72 11.95 10.51 1.35
C GLU A 72 11.64 11.91 0.84
N GLN A 73 11.20 12.01 -0.40
CA GLN A 73 10.89 13.29 -1.02
C GLN A 73 9.44 13.68 -0.85
N ALA A 74 8.59 12.77 -0.42
CA ALA A 74 7.23 13.11 -0.07
C ALA A 74 7.24 13.90 1.23
N ALA A 75 6.16 14.60 1.52
CA ALA A 75 6.07 15.27 2.80
C ALA A 75 6.20 14.22 3.91
N PRO A 76 6.78 14.61 5.04
CA PRO A 76 7.12 13.66 6.08
C PRO A 76 5.90 12.91 6.61
N LEU A 77 6.12 11.66 6.96
CA LEU A 77 5.16 10.89 7.71
C LEU A 77 5.20 11.37 9.17
N ASP A 78 4.03 11.46 9.79
CA ASP A 78 3.99 11.71 11.21
C ASP A 78 4.52 10.51 11.96
N TYR A 79 4.20 9.30 11.47
CA TYR A 79 4.61 8.08 12.13
C TYR A 79 4.43 6.89 11.20
N ARG A 80 5.30 5.90 11.31
CA ARG A 80 5.18 4.63 10.57
C ARG A 80 5.52 3.47 11.50
N ASP A 81 4.64 2.48 11.53
CA ASP A 81 4.83 1.25 12.30
C ASP A 81 4.95 0.10 11.31
N ILE A 82 6.10 -0.57 11.30
CA ILE A 82 6.39 -1.65 10.37
C ILE A 82 6.43 -2.96 11.14
N ARG A 83 5.59 -3.90 10.72
CA ARG A 83 5.52 -5.24 11.31
C ARG A 83 5.77 -6.27 10.23
N ASP A 84 5.90 -7.53 10.61
CA ASP A 84 6.18 -8.59 9.65
C ASP A 84 5.09 -8.71 8.60
N ASP A 85 3.83 -8.47 8.97
CA ASP A 85 2.69 -8.69 8.12
C ASP A 85 1.98 -7.42 7.67
N ARG A 86 2.45 -6.23 8.06
CA ARG A 86 1.79 -5.00 7.66
C ARG A 86 2.62 -3.78 7.92
N VAL A 87 2.25 -2.71 7.22
CA VAL A 87 2.81 -1.39 7.42
C VAL A 87 1.66 -0.44 7.74
N LEU A 88 1.78 0.28 8.83
CA LEU A 88 0.83 1.30 9.25
C LEU A 88 1.51 2.65 9.11
N SER A 89 0.90 3.55 8.34
CA SER A 89 1.47 4.88 8.10
C SER A 89 0.46 5.93 8.52
N TYR A 90 0.93 6.93 9.24
CA TYR A 90 0.11 8.03 9.76
C TYR A 90 0.62 9.34 9.20
N PHE A 91 -0.27 10.15 8.64
CA PHE A 91 0.14 11.37 7.93
C PHE A 91 -1.05 12.29 7.76
N SER A 92 -0.80 13.45 7.18
CA SER A 92 -1.82 14.46 6.91
C SER A 92 -1.77 14.82 5.43
N LEU A 93 -2.91 15.18 4.88
CA LEU A 93 -3.01 15.67 3.50
C LEU A 93 -3.87 16.93 3.48
N ALA A 94 -3.37 17.96 2.82
CA ALA A 94 -4.17 19.14 2.54
C ALA A 94 -5.22 18.81 1.49
N ALA A 95 -6.26 19.64 1.39
CA ALA A 95 -7.32 19.45 0.40
C ALA A 95 -6.70 19.36 -1.00
N GLY A 96 -7.05 18.31 -1.74
CA GLY A 96 -6.54 18.08 -3.09
C GLY A 96 -5.12 17.52 -3.17
N GLU A 97 -4.45 17.37 -2.05
CA GLU A 97 -3.08 16.86 -2.03
C GLU A 97 -3.07 15.34 -2.21
N ALA A 98 -2.04 14.84 -2.89
CA ALA A 98 -1.81 13.41 -3.06
C ALA A 98 -0.42 13.06 -2.57
N ARG A 99 -0.24 11.82 -2.15
CA ARG A 99 1.04 11.34 -1.68
C ARG A 99 1.25 9.88 -2.08
N GLU A 100 2.50 9.54 -2.37
CA GLU A 100 2.86 8.17 -2.76
C GLU A 100 3.87 7.60 -1.78
N TYR A 101 3.71 6.31 -1.48
CA TYR A 101 4.65 5.55 -0.66
C TYR A 101 5.01 4.28 -1.39
N THR A 102 6.26 3.87 -1.27
CA THR A 102 6.78 2.69 -1.97
C THR A 102 7.39 1.71 -0.98
N LEU A 103 7.07 0.43 -1.15
CA LEU A 103 7.66 -0.66 -0.38
C LEU A 103 8.45 -1.56 -1.30
N GLY A 104 9.60 -2.02 -0.84
CA GLY A 104 10.31 -3.12 -1.49
C GLY A 104 9.80 -4.43 -0.90
N LEU A 105 9.55 -5.41 -1.75
CA LEU A 105 8.98 -6.70 -1.37
C LEU A 105 9.72 -7.83 -2.08
N ASN A 106 9.64 -9.01 -1.47
CA ASN A 106 10.17 -10.24 -2.07
C ASN A 106 9.13 -11.33 -1.97
N ALA A 107 8.92 -12.07 -3.06
CA ALA A 107 8.04 -13.23 -3.08
C ALA A 107 8.80 -14.42 -2.52
N THR A 108 8.78 -14.60 -1.21
CA THR A 108 9.70 -15.47 -0.49
C THR A 108 9.21 -16.90 -0.34
N PHE A 109 7.95 -17.09 0.01
CA PHE A 109 7.43 -18.41 0.34
C PHE A 109 6.40 -18.84 -0.70
N ALA A 110 6.59 -20.04 -1.25
CA ALA A 110 5.67 -20.58 -2.24
C ALA A 110 4.30 -20.84 -1.62
N GLY A 111 3.25 -20.60 -2.39
CA GLY A 111 1.89 -20.82 -1.96
C GLY A 111 0.93 -19.83 -2.56
N ARG A 112 -0.33 -19.94 -2.16
CA ARG A 112 -1.39 -19.06 -2.60
C ARG A 112 -1.92 -18.31 -1.40
N PHE A 113 -2.00 -16.98 -1.53
CA PHE A 113 -2.31 -16.11 -0.41
C PHE A 113 -3.32 -15.06 -0.83
N TYR A 114 -4.12 -14.58 0.12
CA TYR A 114 -5.01 -13.47 -0.15
C TYR A 114 -4.32 -12.17 0.22
N LEU A 115 -4.31 -11.22 -0.71
CA LEU A 115 -3.83 -9.86 -0.48
C LEU A 115 -5.05 -9.00 -0.21
N PRO A 116 -5.28 -8.59 1.04
CA PRO A 116 -6.42 -7.71 1.33
C PRO A 116 -6.26 -6.36 0.63
N GLY A 117 -7.37 -5.72 0.33
CA GLY A 117 -7.32 -4.34 -0.13
C GLY A 117 -6.65 -3.46 0.92
N TRP A 118 -5.75 -2.59 0.47
CA TRP A 118 -5.14 -1.62 1.36
C TRP A 118 -6.12 -0.49 1.59
N GLN A 119 -6.10 0.07 2.80
CA GLN A 119 -7.09 1.06 3.16
C GLN A 119 -6.46 2.26 3.84
N VAL A 120 -7.11 3.40 3.67
CA VAL A 120 -6.75 4.64 4.33
C VAL A 120 -8.03 5.24 4.91
N GLU A 121 -7.92 5.80 6.12
CA GLU A 121 -9.07 6.43 6.75
C GLU A 121 -8.64 7.64 7.57
N ALA A 122 -9.55 8.59 7.70
CA ALA A 122 -9.38 9.72 8.60
C ALA A 122 -9.84 9.28 9.98
N MET A 123 -8.92 9.22 10.94
CA MET A 123 -9.17 8.57 12.23
C MET A 123 -10.31 9.18 13.01
N TYR A 124 -10.53 10.48 12.85
CA TYR A 124 -11.57 11.19 13.60
C TYR A 124 -12.77 11.58 12.75
N GLN A 125 -12.85 11.06 11.53
CA GLN A 125 -13.95 11.32 10.61
C GLN A 125 -14.29 10.01 9.94
N GLY A 126 -15.02 9.18 10.68
CA GLY A 126 -15.17 7.76 10.37
C GLY A 126 -15.75 7.40 9.02
N ASP A 127 -16.38 8.34 8.32
CA ASP A 127 -16.90 8.08 6.98
C ASP A 127 -15.97 8.56 5.86
N THR A 128 -14.80 9.12 6.20
CA THR A 128 -13.80 9.56 5.21
C THR A 128 -12.74 8.47 5.09
N ARG A 129 -12.79 7.72 3.99
CA ARG A 129 -11.94 6.54 3.84
C ARG A 129 -11.89 6.09 2.39
N ALA A 130 -10.92 5.21 2.10
CA ALA A 130 -10.83 4.55 0.80
C ALA A 130 -10.16 3.19 0.99
N ARG A 131 -10.52 2.26 0.12
CA ARG A 131 -9.92 0.93 0.09
C ARG A 131 -9.85 0.46 -1.34
N ASN A 132 -8.72 -0.12 -1.75
CA ASN A 132 -8.66 -0.73 -3.07
C ASN A 132 -9.14 -2.19 -2.98
N LYS A 133 -9.26 -2.82 -4.13
CA LYS A 133 -9.78 -4.19 -4.22
C LYS A 133 -8.74 -5.18 -3.76
N GLY A 134 -9.16 -6.16 -2.94
CA GLY A 134 -8.31 -7.29 -2.59
C GLY A 134 -8.19 -8.27 -3.74
N GLN A 135 -7.19 -9.15 -3.68
CA GLN A 135 -6.97 -10.14 -4.72
C GLN A 135 -6.19 -11.33 -4.19
N TRP A 136 -6.31 -12.46 -4.88
CA TRP A 136 -5.46 -13.61 -4.62
C TRP A 136 -4.13 -13.43 -5.31
N VAL A 137 -3.07 -13.85 -4.65
CA VAL A 137 -1.70 -13.81 -5.18
C VAL A 137 -1.08 -15.19 -4.99
N GLU A 138 -0.18 -15.54 -5.90
CA GLU A 138 0.48 -16.83 -5.84
C GLU A 138 1.98 -16.63 -5.99
N VAL A 139 2.75 -17.38 -5.19
CA VAL A 139 4.20 -17.47 -5.32
C VAL A 139 4.48 -18.89 -5.80
N ILE A 140 5.06 -19.00 -6.96
CA ILE A 140 5.29 -20.28 -7.63
C ILE A 140 6.71 -20.72 -7.30
N ARG A 141 6.81 -21.97 -6.83
CA ARG A 141 8.09 -22.56 -6.49
C ARG A 141 8.98 -22.62 -7.73
N ASP A 142 10.18 -22.21 -7.54
CA ASP A 142 11.15 -22.13 -8.61
C ASP A 142 11.93 -23.44 -8.78
#